data_befe98770df92c9d167955273f20fa7c
#
_entry.id   befe98770df92c9d167955273f20fa7c
#
_cell.length_a   1.000
_cell.length_b   1.000
_cell.length_c   1.000
_cell.angle_alpha   90.00
_cell.angle_beta   90.00
_cell.angle_gamma   90.00
#
_symmetry.space_group_name_H-M   'P 1'
#
loop_
_entity.id
_entity.type
_entity.pdbx_description
1 polymer ?
#
loop_
_entity_poly.entity_id
_entity_poly.type
_entity_poly.pdbx_seq_one_letter_code
_entity_poly.pdbx_strand_id
1 'polypeptide(L)'
;MGSFFIDLLSFDHEVAAYEKDATRLRFTYNCQRFTTLDEIKAFQPELVINAVTVKYTIPAFEEVLPVLPKDCIISDISSVKTGLKAWYEESGHPYASTHPMFGPTFANLNQLSEENAIIITEGDHKGCIFFKELYQKLGLHIYEYSFEEHDKT
;
A
#
# COMPACT_ATOMS: atom_id res chain seq x y z
N MET A 1 -3.02 -6.30 -7.78
CA MET A 1 -3.24 -6.01 -6.34
C MET A 1 -3.74 -4.60 -6.09
N GLY A 2 -3.26 -3.61 -6.83
CA GLY A 2 -3.71 -2.23 -6.68
C GLY A 2 -5.22 -2.05 -6.89
N SER A 3 -5.79 -2.66 -7.93
CA SER A 3 -7.22 -2.55 -8.19
C SER A 3 -8.08 -3.17 -7.08
N PHE A 4 -7.58 -4.21 -6.43
CA PHE A 4 -8.25 -4.82 -5.28
C PHE A 4 -8.37 -3.80 -4.13
N PHE A 5 -7.29 -3.09 -3.81
CA PHE A 5 -7.31 -2.08 -2.77
C PHE A 5 -8.21 -0.89 -3.12
N ILE A 6 -8.23 -0.49 -4.40
CA ILE A 6 -9.12 0.58 -4.86
C ILE A 6 -10.57 0.21 -4.59
N ASP A 7 -11.00 -0.97 -5.01
CA ASP A 7 -12.37 -1.41 -4.81
C ASP A 7 -12.71 -1.54 -3.33
N LEU A 8 -11.80 -2.06 -2.53
CA LEU A 8 -11.99 -2.26 -1.10
C LEU A 8 -12.14 -0.96 -0.34
N LEU A 9 -11.29 0.03 -0.64
CA LEU A 9 -11.22 1.28 0.10
C LEU A 9 -12.24 2.32 -0.36
N SER A 10 -12.78 2.21 -1.57
CA SER A 10 -13.68 3.20 -2.14
C SER A 10 -15.00 3.35 -1.38
N PHE A 11 -15.38 2.36 -0.57
CA PHE A 11 -16.60 2.44 0.23
C PHE A 11 -16.52 3.46 1.35
N ASP A 12 -15.36 3.59 1.97
CA ASP A 12 -15.19 4.41 3.19
C ASP A 12 -14.23 5.59 3.00
N HIS A 13 -13.55 5.66 1.87
CA HIS A 13 -12.48 6.64 1.64
C HIS A 13 -12.58 7.25 0.24
N GLU A 14 -12.03 8.45 0.12
CA GLU A 14 -11.81 9.06 -1.19
C GLU A 14 -10.52 8.49 -1.75
N VAL A 15 -10.61 7.79 -2.87
CA VAL A 15 -9.50 7.05 -3.46
C VAL A 15 -9.10 7.63 -4.80
N ALA A 16 -7.80 7.73 -5.04
CA ALA A 16 -7.23 8.08 -6.33
C ALA A 16 -6.16 7.05 -6.70
N ALA A 17 -6.08 6.72 -7.98
CA ALA A 17 -5.04 5.87 -8.52
C ALA A 17 -4.11 6.69 -9.39
N TYR A 18 -2.80 6.53 -9.19
CA TYR A 18 -1.79 7.19 -9.99
C TYR A 18 -1.04 6.16 -10.83
N GLU A 19 -0.97 6.40 -12.12
CA GLU A 19 -0.21 5.59 -13.07
C GLU A 19 0.18 6.47 -14.25
N LYS A 20 1.45 6.49 -14.61
CA LYS A 20 1.94 7.26 -15.76
C LYS A 20 1.34 6.78 -17.08
N ASP A 21 1.11 5.48 -17.18
CA ASP A 21 0.52 4.88 -18.37
C ASP A 21 -1.00 4.86 -18.22
N ALA A 22 -1.68 5.80 -18.86
CA ALA A 22 -3.12 5.95 -18.77
C ALA A 22 -3.87 4.70 -19.22
N THR A 23 -3.28 3.87 -20.08
CA THR A 23 -3.92 2.63 -20.54
C THR A 23 -4.12 1.62 -19.41
N ARG A 24 -3.26 1.66 -18.38
CA ARG A 24 -3.38 0.79 -17.21
C ARG A 24 -4.50 1.21 -16.28
N LEU A 25 -4.98 2.45 -16.38
CA LEU A 25 -6.06 2.97 -15.55
C LEU A 25 -7.45 2.66 -16.12
N ARG A 26 -7.55 2.18 -17.34
CA ARG A 26 -8.83 1.96 -18.02
C ARG A 26 -9.74 0.96 -17.32
N PHE A 27 -9.19 0.07 -16.50
CA PHE A 27 -9.94 -0.92 -15.74
C PHE A 27 -10.10 -0.56 -14.27
N THR A 28 -9.67 0.63 -13.85
CA THR A 28 -9.88 1.09 -12.47
C THR A 28 -11.15 1.93 -12.41
N TYR A 29 -12.06 1.51 -11.54
CA TYR A 29 -13.34 2.18 -11.33
C TYR A 29 -13.43 2.63 -9.87
N ASN A 30 -14.42 3.45 -9.56
CA ASN A 30 -14.69 3.92 -8.19
C ASN A 30 -13.55 4.76 -7.58
N CYS A 31 -12.73 5.40 -8.42
CA CYS A 31 -11.65 6.25 -7.95
C CYS A 31 -11.35 7.36 -8.95
N GLN A 32 -10.66 8.38 -8.48
CA GLN A 32 -10.08 9.39 -9.37
C GLN A 32 -8.86 8.77 -10.06
N ARG A 33 -8.60 9.18 -11.28
CA ARG A 33 -7.49 8.64 -12.07
C ARG A 33 -6.49 9.75 -12.36
N PHE A 34 -5.28 9.58 -11.84
CA PHE A 34 -4.20 10.55 -11.99
C PHE A 34 -3.08 10.02 -12.88
N THR A 35 -2.60 10.85 -13.78
CA THR A 35 -1.44 10.54 -14.62
C THR A 35 -0.30 11.53 -14.40
N THR A 36 -0.51 12.57 -13.60
CA THR A 36 0.49 13.60 -13.33
C THR A 36 0.72 13.76 -11.83
N LEU A 37 1.92 14.23 -11.48
CA LEU A 37 2.27 14.51 -10.09
C LEU A 37 1.50 15.71 -9.52
N ASP A 38 1.14 16.68 -10.37
CA ASP A 38 0.37 17.85 -9.94
C ASP A 38 -1.00 17.44 -9.42
N GLU A 39 -1.62 16.43 -10.00
CA GLU A 39 -2.90 15.91 -9.54
C GLU A 39 -2.77 15.30 -8.15
N ILE A 40 -1.67 14.59 -7.87
CA ILE A 40 -1.39 14.04 -6.54
C ILE A 40 -1.22 15.16 -5.52
N LYS A 41 -0.47 16.20 -5.89
CA LYS A 41 -0.24 17.34 -5.00
C LYS A 41 -1.54 18.04 -4.64
N ALA A 42 -2.41 18.24 -5.62
CA ALA A 42 -3.72 18.87 -5.39
C ALA A 42 -4.62 18.00 -4.50
N PHE A 43 -4.52 16.69 -4.59
CA PHE A 43 -5.33 15.74 -3.83
C PHE A 43 -4.99 15.75 -2.34
N GLN A 44 -3.73 16.03 -1.96
CA GLN A 44 -3.24 16.03 -0.57
C GLN A 44 -3.53 14.70 0.14
N PRO A 45 -2.94 13.58 -0.33
CA PRO A 45 -3.26 12.28 0.27
C PRO A 45 -2.78 12.17 1.71
N GLU A 46 -3.57 11.49 2.52
CA GLU A 46 -3.20 11.15 3.89
C GLU A 46 -2.43 9.84 3.97
N LEU A 47 -2.68 8.95 3.00
CA LEU A 47 -2.05 7.64 2.89
C LEU A 47 -1.76 7.33 1.43
N VAL A 48 -0.57 6.83 1.17
CA VAL A 48 -0.18 6.32 -0.14
C VAL A 48 0.11 4.82 -0.02
N ILE A 49 -0.52 4.02 -0.87
CA ILE A 49 -0.26 2.59 -0.96
C ILE A 49 0.48 2.33 -2.26
N ASN A 50 1.71 1.87 -2.15
CA ASN A 50 2.55 1.54 -3.31
C ASN A 50 2.31 0.08 -3.69
N ALA A 51 1.62 -0.12 -4.80
CA ALA A 51 1.22 -1.44 -5.29
C ALA A 51 1.96 -1.84 -6.58
N VAL A 52 3.10 -1.23 -6.85
CA VAL A 52 3.90 -1.59 -8.03
C VAL A 52 4.68 -2.89 -7.79
N THR A 53 5.24 -3.46 -8.85
CA THR A 53 6.06 -4.67 -8.71
C THR A 53 7.30 -4.38 -7.85
N VAL A 54 7.81 -5.42 -7.19
CA VAL A 54 8.92 -5.30 -6.24
C VAL A 54 10.08 -4.45 -6.77
N LYS A 55 10.47 -4.70 -8.02
CA LYS A 55 11.59 -4.02 -8.67
C LYS A 55 11.44 -2.50 -8.69
N TYR A 56 10.21 -1.99 -8.77
CA TYR A 56 9.93 -0.57 -8.95
C TYR A 56 9.41 0.11 -7.69
N THR A 57 9.38 -0.59 -6.56
CA THR A 57 8.80 -0.05 -5.31
C THR A 57 9.51 1.24 -4.87
N ILE A 58 10.82 1.22 -4.70
CA ILE A 58 11.57 2.39 -4.26
C ILE A 58 11.56 3.51 -5.32
N PRO A 59 11.83 3.23 -6.60
CA PRO A 59 11.73 4.28 -7.62
C PRO A 59 10.37 4.96 -7.69
N ALA A 60 9.28 4.22 -7.51
CA ALA A 60 7.93 4.80 -7.50
C ALA A 60 7.72 5.74 -6.32
N PHE A 61 8.20 5.37 -5.13
CA PHE A 61 8.16 6.26 -3.96
C PHE A 61 8.96 7.53 -4.21
N GLU A 62 10.17 7.41 -4.73
CA GLU A 62 11.05 8.56 -4.96
C GLU A 62 10.42 9.56 -5.94
N GLU A 63 9.64 9.07 -6.89
CA GLU A 63 8.94 9.92 -7.83
C GLU A 63 7.84 10.76 -7.18
N VAL A 64 7.04 10.16 -6.29
CA VAL A 64 5.88 10.84 -5.72
C VAL A 64 6.21 11.60 -4.43
N LEU A 65 7.28 11.25 -3.76
CA LEU A 65 7.63 11.81 -2.45
C LEU A 65 7.64 13.34 -2.41
N PRO A 66 8.22 14.03 -3.43
CA PRO A 66 8.29 15.50 -3.40
C PRO A 66 6.94 16.21 -3.40
N VAL A 67 5.88 15.55 -3.85
CA VAL A 67 4.55 16.17 -3.94
C VAL A 67 3.61 15.77 -2.82
N LEU A 68 4.07 14.91 -1.89
CA LEU A 68 3.25 14.43 -0.78
C LEU A 68 3.30 15.42 0.41
N PRO A 69 2.19 15.55 1.17
CA PRO A 69 2.24 16.24 2.47
C PRO A 69 3.26 15.59 3.39
N LYS A 70 3.88 16.37 4.27
CA LYS A 70 4.92 15.88 5.19
C LYS A 70 4.43 14.79 6.13
N ASP A 71 3.16 14.84 6.51
CA ASP A 71 2.54 13.89 7.43
C ASP A 71 1.83 12.74 6.72
N CYS A 72 1.93 12.68 5.40
CA CYS A 72 1.37 11.57 4.62
C CYS A 72 2.05 10.26 5.00
N ILE A 73 1.24 9.26 5.35
CA ILE A 73 1.76 7.91 5.62
C ILE A 73 2.04 7.23 4.29
N ILE A 74 3.28 6.77 4.09
CA ILE A 74 3.64 6.00 2.91
C ILE A 74 3.65 4.52 3.26
N SER A 75 3.18 3.69 2.35
CA SER A 75 3.07 2.26 2.60
C SER A 75 3.33 1.43 1.36
N ASP A 76 3.72 0.18 1.58
CA ASP A 76 3.88 -0.80 0.52
C ASP A 76 3.19 -2.11 0.88
N ILE A 77 2.95 -2.91 -0.15
CA ILE A 77 2.39 -4.26 -0.02
C ILE A 77 3.33 -5.29 -0.64
N SER A 78 4.60 -4.97 -0.69
CA SER A 78 5.63 -5.79 -1.36
C SER A 78 5.91 -7.08 -0.60
N SER A 79 6.11 -8.16 -1.36
CA SER A 79 6.50 -9.46 -0.80
C SER A 79 7.99 -9.51 -0.40
N VAL A 80 8.80 -8.60 -0.91
CA VAL A 80 10.24 -8.51 -0.62
C VAL A 80 10.51 -7.19 0.07
N LYS A 81 11.15 -7.24 1.23
CA LYS A 81 11.39 -6.06 2.08
C LYS A 81 12.84 -5.60 2.10
N THR A 82 13.72 -6.24 1.35
CA THR A 82 15.13 -5.90 1.30
C THR A 82 15.35 -4.43 0.93
N GLY A 83 16.06 -3.70 1.78
CA GLY A 83 16.36 -2.28 1.57
C GLY A 83 15.25 -1.31 1.94
N LEU A 84 14.03 -1.79 2.20
CA LEU A 84 12.89 -0.89 2.51
C LEU A 84 13.04 -0.22 3.87
N LYS A 85 13.52 -0.94 4.87
CA LYS A 85 13.67 -0.36 6.22
C LYS A 85 14.53 0.88 6.19
N ALA A 86 15.73 0.78 5.62
CA ALA A 86 16.67 1.90 5.54
C ALA A 86 16.08 3.05 4.72
N TRP A 87 15.44 2.72 3.60
CA TRP A 87 14.82 3.73 2.75
C TRP A 87 13.71 4.50 3.48
N TYR A 88 12.83 3.79 4.20
CA TYR A 88 11.76 4.43 4.97
C TYR A 88 12.32 5.35 6.06
N GLU A 89 13.33 4.90 6.78
CA GLU A 89 13.96 5.70 7.84
C GLU A 89 14.56 7.00 7.30
N GLU A 90 15.10 6.98 6.08
CA GLU A 90 15.67 8.17 5.43
C GLU A 90 14.60 9.06 4.80
N SER A 91 13.41 8.55 4.53
CA SER A 91 12.38 9.29 3.81
C SER A 91 11.81 10.47 4.60
N GLY A 92 11.83 10.40 5.92
CA GLY A 92 11.24 11.43 6.78
C GLY A 92 9.73 11.36 6.91
N HIS A 93 9.08 10.38 6.30
CA HIS A 93 7.63 10.18 6.39
C HIS A 93 7.27 9.08 7.38
N PRO A 94 6.09 9.17 8.03
CA PRO A 94 5.54 7.99 8.70
C PRO A 94 5.26 6.91 7.66
N TYR A 95 5.48 5.65 8.00
CA TYR A 95 5.32 4.57 7.04
C TYR A 95 4.66 3.35 7.66
N ALA A 96 4.07 2.51 6.79
CA ALA A 96 3.57 1.20 7.16
C ALA A 96 3.93 0.22 6.04
N SER A 97 4.51 -0.91 6.40
CA SER A 97 4.88 -1.95 5.44
C SER A 97 4.10 -3.20 5.76
N THR A 98 3.46 -3.77 4.74
CA THR A 98 2.64 -4.98 4.91
C THR A 98 2.91 -5.96 3.78
N HIS A 99 2.54 -7.21 4.01
CA HIS A 99 2.62 -8.24 2.99
C HIS A 99 1.34 -9.07 3.02
N PRO A 100 0.32 -8.66 2.25
CA PRO A 100 -0.87 -9.49 2.08
C PRO A 100 -0.50 -10.71 1.22
N MET A 101 -0.71 -11.89 1.77
CA MET A 101 -0.22 -13.14 1.16
C MET A 101 -1.32 -13.83 0.36
N PHE A 102 -1.98 -13.08 -0.53
CA PHE A 102 -2.96 -13.61 -1.47
C PHE A 102 -2.79 -12.94 -2.83
N GLY A 103 -3.17 -13.64 -3.88
CA GLY A 103 -2.99 -13.13 -5.24
C GLY A 103 -4.10 -12.16 -5.66
N PRO A 104 -3.84 -11.33 -6.69
CA PRO A 104 -4.84 -10.37 -7.19
C PRO A 104 -6.01 -11.02 -7.93
N THR A 105 -5.91 -12.30 -8.23
CA THR A 105 -6.96 -13.05 -8.92
C THR A 105 -7.99 -13.64 -7.97
N PHE A 106 -7.91 -13.34 -6.69
CA PHE A 106 -8.88 -13.82 -5.71
C PHE A 106 -10.23 -13.16 -5.96
N ALA A 107 -11.16 -13.93 -6.51
CA ALA A 107 -12.47 -13.43 -6.88
C ALA A 107 -13.53 -13.64 -5.79
N ASN A 108 -13.25 -14.50 -4.81
CA ASN A 108 -14.20 -14.87 -3.77
C ASN A 108 -13.70 -14.45 -2.39
N LEU A 109 -14.32 -13.41 -1.81
CA LEU A 109 -13.95 -12.89 -0.50
C LEU A 109 -14.11 -13.93 0.63
N ASN A 110 -14.98 -14.91 0.46
CA ASN A 110 -15.17 -15.95 1.47
C ASN A 110 -13.95 -16.83 1.67
N GLN A 111 -13.05 -16.89 0.68
CA GLN A 111 -11.82 -17.67 0.78
C GLN A 111 -10.69 -16.93 1.47
N LEU A 112 -10.84 -15.61 1.66
CA LEU A 112 -9.80 -14.80 2.31
C LEU A 112 -9.59 -15.15 3.78
N SER A 113 -10.59 -15.77 4.43
CA SER A 113 -10.45 -16.20 5.82
C SER A 113 -9.36 -17.26 6.05
N GLU A 114 -8.90 -17.92 4.99
CA GLU A 114 -7.82 -18.91 5.05
C GLU A 114 -6.47 -18.32 4.66
N GLU A 115 -6.44 -17.04 4.27
CA GLU A 115 -5.23 -16.37 3.83
C GLU A 115 -4.59 -15.56 4.95
N ASN A 116 -3.36 -15.16 4.73
CA ASN A 116 -2.55 -14.48 5.73
C ASN A 116 -2.12 -13.09 5.26
N ALA A 117 -1.84 -12.23 6.24
CA ALA A 117 -1.20 -10.94 5.99
C ALA A 117 -0.16 -10.68 7.07
N ILE A 118 0.96 -10.11 6.68
CA ILE A 118 2.03 -9.73 7.60
C ILE A 118 2.04 -8.21 7.71
N ILE A 119 2.12 -7.70 8.95
CA ILE A 119 2.30 -6.28 9.22
C ILE A 119 3.66 -6.11 9.89
N ILE A 120 4.48 -5.21 9.34
CA ILE A 120 5.80 -4.91 9.91
C ILE A 120 5.61 -3.99 11.12
N THR A 121 6.07 -4.42 12.28
CA THR A 121 5.86 -3.73 13.56
C THR A 121 6.62 -2.42 13.71
N GLU A 122 7.67 -2.23 12.92
CA GLU A 122 8.52 -1.04 12.98
C GLU A 122 7.90 0.19 12.35
N GLY A 123 6.75 0.04 11.68
CA GLY A 123 6.08 1.14 11.03
C GLY A 123 5.37 2.08 11.99
N ASP A 124 4.83 3.16 11.43
CA ASP A 124 4.02 4.13 12.15
C ASP A 124 2.80 3.46 12.77
N HIS A 125 2.53 3.78 14.04
CA HIS A 125 1.43 3.17 14.79
C HIS A 125 0.07 3.35 14.10
N LYS A 126 -0.22 4.56 13.65
CA LYS A 126 -1.49 4.87 12.96
C LYS A 126 -1.63 4.08 11.66
N GLY A 127 -0.55 3.99 10.88
CA GLY A 127 -0.55 3.23 9.63
C GLY A 127 -0.70 1.73 9.87
N CYS A 128 -0.02 1.19 10.87
CA CYS A 128 -0.15 -0.22 11.23
C CYS A 128 -1.56 -0.58 11.67
N ILE A 129 -2.19 0.28 12.48
CA ILE A 129 -3.58 0.08 12.91
C ILE A 129 -4.52 0.10 11.71
N PHE A 130 -4.33 1.03 10.78
CA PHE A 130 -5.15 1.10 9.57
C PHE A 130 -5.15 -0.22 8.81
N PHE A 131 -3.97 -0.76 8.52
CA PHE A 131 -3.88 -2.03 7.79
C PHE A 131 -4.37 -3.22 8.60
N LYS A 132 -4.12 -3.22 9.90
CA LYS A 132 -4.61 -4.29 10.76
C LYS A 132 -6.13 -4.36 10.75
N GLU A 133 -6.80 -3.23 10.89
CA GLU A 133 -8.26 -3.17 10.85
C GLU A 133 -8.79 -3.57 9.47
N LEU A 134 -8.14 -3.11 8.40
CA LEU A 134 -8.51 -3.44 7.03
C LEU A 134 -8.45 -4.96 6.79
N TYR A 135 -7.34 -5.58 7.15
CA TYR A 135 -7.15 -7.01 6.96
C TYR A 135 -8.05 -7.84 7.88
N GLN A 136 -8.33 -7.36 9.08
CA GLN A 136 -9.28 -8.02 9.98
C GLN A 136 -10.70 -8.04 9.40
N LYS A 137 -11.13 -6.98 8.75
CA LYS A 137 -12.43 -6.93 8.07
C LYS A 137 -12.55 -7.96 6.96
N LEU A 138 -11.44 -8.30 6.34
CA LEU A 138 -11.37 -9.33 5.30
C LEU A 138 -11.31 -10.75 5.86
N GLY A 139 -11.14 -10.89 7.18
CA GLY A 139 -11.03 -12.19 7.82
C GLY A 139 -9.66 -12.83 7.71
N LEU A 140 -8.63 -12.08 7.32
CA LEU A 140 -7.27 -12.60 7.19
C LEU A 140 -6.64 -12.94 8.55
N HIS A 141 -5.77 -13.93 8.55
CA HIS A 141 -4.92 -14.21 9.71
C HIS A 141 -3.76 -13.21 9.68
N ILE A 142 -3.61 -12.41 10.74
CA ILE A 142 -2.63 -11.34 10.81
C ILE A 142 -1.45 -11.75 11.65
N TYR A 143 -0.24 -11.60 11.10
CA TYR A 143 1.02 -11.82 11.79
C TYR A 143 1.79 -10.50 11.86
N GLU A 144 2.38 -10.22 12.99
CA GLU A 144 3.18 -9.03 13.21
C GLU A 144 4.65 -9.44 13.30
N TYR A 145 5.47 -8.96 12.35
CA TYR A 145 6.90 -9.27 12.27
C TYR A 145 7.71 -7.97 12.15
N SER A 146 8.95 -8.03 12.61
CA SER A 146 9.93 -7.01 12.24
C SER A 146 10.38 -7.22 10.79
N PHE A 147 11.08 -6.23 10.21
CA PHE A 147 11.67 -6.43 8.89
C PHE A 147 12.62 -7.62 8.87
N GLU A 148 13.42 -7.76 9.92
CA GLU A 148 14.35 -8.87 10.03
C GLU A 148 13.62 -10.23 10.06
N GLU A 149 12.57 -10.33 10.86
CA GLU A 149 11.78 -11.56 10.94
C GLU A 149 11.11 -11.91 9.63
N HIS A 150 10.60 -10.90 8.92
CA HIS A 150 9.99 -11.10 7.61
C HIS A 150 10.99 -11.66 6.61
N ASP A 151 12.20 -11.12 6.58
CA ASP A 151 13.23 -11.54 5.63
C ASP A 151 13.73 -12.97 5.88
N LYS A 152 13.53 -13.50 7.08
CA LYS A 152 13.89 -14.88 7.41
C LYS A 152 12.84 -15.92 7.03
N THR A 153 11.64 -15.47 6.74
CA THR A 153 10.55 -16.34 6.30
C THR A 153 10.39 -16.30 4.79
#